data_ab0757c5c5ba287c3f0585a953272fac
#
_entry.id   ab0757c5c5ba287c3f0585a953272fac
#
_cell.length_a   1.000
_cell.length_b   1.000
_cell.length_c   1.000
_cell.angle_alpha   90.00
_cell.angle_beta   90.00
_cell.angle_gamma   90.00
#
_symmetry.space_group_name_H-M   'P 1'
#
loop_
_entity.id
_entity.type
_entity.pdbx_description
1 polymer ?
#
loop_
_entity_poly.entity_id
_entity_poly.type
_entity_poly.pdbx_seq_one_letter_code
_entity_poly.pdbx_strand_id
1 'polypeptide(L)'
;GGGGDVVTVDGDGNIGLAGLDEFENMLMDREAFAAETVYFGFDRSEIHPDDDSKVGAVASALAQSPQNKVLIEGHCDERGTEEYNRALGERRALSVRDRLVELGVGADRIRTMSLGEDRPADPGFSEDAYQANRRGEFVLLKPKS
;
A
#
# COMPACT_ATOMS: atom_id res chain seq x y z
N GLY A 1 17.86 3.75 14.53
CA GLY A 1 18.12 4.13 14.95
C GLY A 1 17.53 4.58 14.94
N GLY A 2 17.81 3.84 14.86
CA GLY A 2 17.43 4.35 14.63
C GLY A 2 16.52 5.23 15.14
N GLY A 3 16.15 4.98 16.19
CA GLY A 3 15.17 5.80 16.79
C GLY A 3 15.34 7.26 16.50
N GLY A 4 16.50 7.67 16.22
CA GLY A 4 16.70 9.05 15.90
C GLY A 4 16.26 9.44 14.51
N ASP A 5 15.78 8.48 13.76
CA ASP A 5 15.41 8.75 12.38
C ASP A 5 14.19 9.66 12.33
N VAL A 6 14.35 10.73 11.59
CA VAL A 6 13.26 11.63 11.31
C VAL A 6 12.74 11.26 9.93
N VAL A 7 11.55 10.72 9.90
CA VAL A 7 10.91 10.42 8.63
C VAL A 7 10.01 11.59 8.29
N THR A 8 10.35 12.28 7.23
CA THR A 8 9.53 13.37 6.73
C THR A 8 8.93 12.95 5.41
N VAL A 9 7.73 13.41 5.14
CA VAL A 9 7.05 13.14 3.88
C VAL A 9 6.91 14.47 3.18
N ASP A 10 7.46 14.58 1.98
CA ASP A 10 7.36 15.81 1.22
C ASP A 10 6.02 15.90 0.50
N GLY A 11 5.84 16.97 -0.27
CA GLY A 11 4.58 17.21 -0.95
C GLY A 11 4.22 16.18 -2.01
N ASP A 12 5.20 15.40 -2.44
CA ASP A 12 4.99 14.34 -3.43
C ASP A 12 4.83 12.98 -2.78
N GLY A 13 4.83 12.93 -1.46
CA GLY A 13 4.71 11.68 -0.74
C GLY A 13 6.04 10.95 -0.58
N ASN A 14 7.14 11.57 -0.95
CA ASN A 14 8.45 10.96 -0.79
C ASN A 14 8.88 11.04 0.66
N ILE A 15 9.51 9.97 1.12
CA ILE A 15 10.00 9.93 2.48
C ILE A 15 11.37 10.58 2.55
N GLY A 16 11.54 11.36 3.58
CA GLY A 16 12.82 11.98 3.86
C GLY A 16 13.86 10.97 4.32
N LEU A 17 15.04 11.46 4.50
CA LEU A 17 16.28 10.71 4.49
C LEU A 17 16.34 9.42 5.28
N ALA A 18 15.86 9.43 6.51
CA ALA A 18 16.15 8.32 7.41
C ALA A 18 15.36 7.06 7.09
N GLY A 19 14.09 7.20 6.71
CA GLY A 19 13.28 6.04 6.35
C GLY A 19 13.55 5.54 4.95
N LEU A 20 14.13 6.39 4.14
CA LEU A 20 14.35 6.12 2.74
C LEU A 20 15.32 4.98 2.51
N ASP A 21 16.43 4.98 3.24
CA ASP A 21 17.48 3.97 3.04
C ASP A 21 16.99 2.55 3.30
N GLU A 22 16.13 2.37 4.29
CA GLU A 22 15.64 1.04 4.62
C GLU A 22 14.77 0.44 3.54
N PHE A 23 14.04 1.27 2.80
CA PHE A 23 13.09 0.79 1.79
C PHE A 23 13.64 0.93 0.38
N GLU A 24 14.40 2.00 0.10
CA GLU A 24 14.96 2.20 -1.24
C GLU A 24 16.01 1.19 -1.63
N ASN A 25 16.73 0.66 -0.66
CA ASN A 25 17.75 -0.33 -0.92
C ASN A 25 17.19 -1.74 -1.03
N MET A 26 15.90 -1.87 -1.18
CA MET A 26 15.28 -3.18 -1.32
C MET A 26 14.77 -3.41 -2.74
N LEU A 27 14.73 -4.66 -3.13
CA LEU A 27 14.20 -5.04 -4.43
C LEU A 27 12.69 -5.11 -4.37
N MET A 28 12.02 -4.45 -5.31
CA MET A 28 10.58 -4.44 -5.38
C MET A 28 10.09 -5.62 -6.22
N ASP A 29 9.15 -6.37 -5.68
CA ASP A 29 8.52 -7.48 -6.38
C ASP A 29 7.00 -7.27 -6.37
N ARG A 30 6.49 -6.75 -7.47
CA ARG A 30 5.06 -6.46 -7.60
C ARG A 30 4.23 -7.71 -7.90
N GLU A 31 4.86 -8.72 -8.46
CA GLU A 31 4.14 -9.95 -8.82
C GLU A 31 3.84 -10.83 -7.60
N ALA A 32 4.69 -10.75 -6.58
CA ALA A 32 4.56 -11.63 -5.42
C ALA A 32 3.19 -11.59 -4.79
N PHE A 33 2.57 -10.41 -4.71
CA PHE A 33 1.27 -10.22 -4.06
C PHE A 33 0.20 -9.70 -5.01
N ALA A 34 0.39 -9.86 -6.30
CA ALA A 34 -0.58 -9.34 -7.27
C ALA A 34 -1.98 -9.92 -7.05
N ALA A 35 -2.06 -11.19 -6.66
CA ALA A 35 -3.35 -11.85 -6.42
C ALA A 35 -4.02 -11.41 -5.12
N GLU A 36 -3.29 -10.71 -4.25
CA GLU A 36 -3.78 -10.26 -2.96
C GLU A 36 -4.25 -8.80 -2.96
N THR A 37 -4.40 -8.21 -4.13
CA THR A 37 -4.87 -6.83 -4.25
C THR A 37 -6.24 -6.67 -3.59
N VAL A 38 -6.36 -5.65 -2.74
CA VAL A 38 -7.58 -5.35 -2.00
C VAL A 38 -8.37 -4.28 -2.74
N TYR A 39 -9.67 -4.48 -2.90
CA TYR A 39 -10.52 -3.55 -3.62
C TYR A 39 -11.48 -2.84 -2.67
N PHE A 40 -11.83 -1.61 -3.00
CA PHE A 40 -12.65 -0.77 -2.12
C PHE A 40 -13.92 -0.30 -2.83
N GLY A 41 -14.96 -0.11 -2.05
CA GLY A 41 -16.18 0.49 -2.53
C GLY A 41 -15.97 1.96 -2.87
N PHE A 42 -16.95 2.55 -3.55
CA PHE A 42 -16.90 3.95 -3.92
C PHE A 42 -16.79 4.80 -2.66
N ASP A 43 -15.81 5.70 -2.67
CA ASP A 43 -15.58 6.65 -1.57
C ASP A 43 -15.37 5.97 -0.20
N ARG A 44 -14.91 4.73 -0.21
CA ARG A 44 -14.71 3.97 1.02
C ARG A 44 -13.26 3.56 1.18
N SER A 45 -12.85 3.42 2.43
CA SER A 45 -11.49 3.00 2.76
C SER A 45 -11.44 1.82 3.72
N GLU A 46 -12.59 1.27 4.13
CA GLU A 46 -12.59 0.05 4.93
C GLU A 46 -12.41 -1.17 4.05
N ILE A 47 -11.68 -2.16 4.58
CA ILE A 47 -11.44 -3.42 3.88
C ILE A 47 -12.73 -4.23 3.87
N HIS A 48 -13.16 -4.65 2.68
CA HIS A 48 -14.33 -5.50 2.56
C HIS A 48 -14.02 -6.87 3.19
N PRO A 49 -14.96 -7.48 3.95
CA PRO A 49 -14.70 -8.78 4.56
C PRO A 49 -14.23 -9.85 3.59
N ASP A 50 -14.69 -9.81 2.34
CA ASP A 50 -14.29 -10.78 1.34
C ASP A 50 -12.80 -10.71 1.00
N ASP A 51 -12.17 -9.56 1.24
CA ASP A 51 -10.75 -9.37 0.92
C ASP A 51 -9.84 -9.53 2.14
N ASP A 52 -10.41 -9.77 3.32
CA ASP A 52 -9.61 -9.88 4.53
C ASP A 52 -8.60 -11.03 4.46
N SER A 53 -8.98 -12.14 3.82
CA SER A 53 -8.09 -13.28 3.68
C SER A 53 -6.86 -12.96 2.84
N LYS A 54 -6.97 -12.01 1.92
CA LYS A 54 -5.82 -11.57 1.13
C LYS A 54 -4.78 -10.87 2.01
N VAL A 55 -5.25 -10.04 2.91
CA VAL A 55 -4.35 -9.37 3.86
C VAL A 55 -3.69 -10.41 4.77
N GLY A 56 -4.46 -11.41 5.19
CA GLY A 56 -3.94 -12.53 5.97
C GLY A 56 -2.85 -13.30 5.25
N ALA A 57 -3.02 -13.51 3.95
CA ALA A 57 -2.00 -14.21 3.15
C ALA A 57 -0.69 -13.41 3.11
N VAL A 58 -0.77 -12.10 2.97
CA VAL A 58 0.42 -11.25 2.98
C VAL A 58 1.09 -11.30 4.35
N ALA A 59 0.29 -11.21 5.42
CA ALA A 59 0.83 -11.29 6.78
C ALA A 59 1.58 -12.61 7.00
N SER A 60 1.01 -13.72 6.55
CA SER A 60 1.65 -15.04 6.67
C SER A 60 2.97 -15.10 5.92
N ALA A 61 3.00 -14.57 4.70
CA ALA A 61 4.22 -14.56 3.91
C ALA A 61 5.31 -13.73 4.58
N LEU A 62 4.94 -12.59 5.14
CA LEU A 62 5.90 -11.73 5.84
C LEU A 62 6.41 -12.38 7.12
N ALA A 63 5.57 -13.16 7.80
CA ALA A 63 5.98 -13.87 9.01
C ALA A 63 7.05 -14.94 8.70
N GLN A 64 6.97 -15.53 7.51
CA GLN A 64 7.92 -16.56 7.11
C GLN A 64 9.26 -16.00 6.63
N SER A 65 9.31 -14.72 6.32
CA SER A 65 10.53 -14.09 5.81
C SER A 65 10.77 -12.77 6.55
N PRO A 66 11.31 -12.86 7.77
CA PRO A 66 11.40 -11.69 8.65
C PRO A 66 12.19 -10.50 8.10
N GLN A 67 13.08 -10.74 7.14
CA GLN A 67 13.86 -9.67 6.54
C GLN A 67 13.12 -8.91 5.43
N ASN A 68 11.99 -9.43 4.99
CA ASN A 68 11.21 -8.76 3.95
C ASN A 68 10.33 -7.67 4.54
N LYS A 69 10.03 -6.69 3.70
CA LYS A 69 9.13 -5.59 4.05
C LYS A 69 8.06 -5.48 2.98
N VAL A 70 7.10 -4.61 3.19
CA VAL A 70 6.03 -4.41 2.22
C VAL A 70 5.71 -2.93 2.06
N LEU A 71 5.48 -2.54 0.82
CA LEU A 71 4.93 -1.23 0.49
C LEU A 71 3.47 -1.43 0.11
N ILE A 72 2.59 -0.62 0.67
CA ILE A 72 1.17 -0.64 0.33
C ILE A 72 0.87 0.63 -0.44
N GLU A 73 0.36 0.46 -1.66
CA GLU A 73 0.00 1.59 -2.52
C GLU A 73 -1.52 1.71 -2.58
N GLY A 74 -2.02 2.88 -2.19
CA GLY A 74 -3.44 3.16 -2.25
C GLY A 74 -3.80 3.89 -3.52
N HIS A 75 -4.87 3.45 -4.17
CA HIS A 75 -5.30 3.95 -5.48
C HIS A 75 -6.78 4.30 -5.48
N CYS A 76 -7.15 5.22 -6.36
CA CYS A 76 -8.52 5.67 -6.55
C CYS A 76 -8.89 5.61 -8.01
N ASP A 77 -10.20 5.59 -8.30
CA ASP A 77 -10.66 5.84 -9.65
C ASP A 77 -10.51 7.34 -9.96
N GLU A 78 -10.75 7.72 -11.20
CA GLU A 78 -10.46 9.09 -11.65
C GLU A 78 -11.42 10.15 -11.15
N ARG A 79 -12.54 9.75 -10.55
CA ARG A 79 -13.56 10.70 -10.12
C ARG A 79 -13.12 11.45 -8.87
N GLY A 80 -13.44 12.75 -8.82
CA GLY A 80 -13.07 13.61 -7.72
C GLY A 80 -11.81 14.41 -8.01
N THR A 81 -11.41 15.22 -7.04
CA THR A 81 -10.22 16.06 -7.19
C THR A 81 -8.96 15.26 -6.92
N GLU A 82 -7.84 15.74 -7.47
CA GLU A 82 -6.56 15.11 -7.22
C GLU A 82 -6.23 15.07 -5.72
N GLU A 83 -6.47 16.17 -5.03
CA GLU A 83 -6.20 16.23 -3.58
C GLU A 83 -7.06 15.24 -2.81
N TYR A 84 -8.35 15.18 -3.13
CA TYR A 84 -9.25 14.27 -2.46
C TYR A 84 -8.82 12.82 -2.68
N ASN A 85 -8.48 12.49 -3.91
CA ASN A 85 -8.08 11.11 -4.26
C ASN A 85 -6.74 10.73 -3.63
N ARG A 86 -5.81 11.69 -3.51
CA ARG A 86 -4.57 11.39 -2.82
C ARG A 86 -4.81 11.08 -1.36
N ALA A 87 -5.69 11.84 -0.71
CA ALA A 87 -6.04 11.59 0.69
C ALA A 87 -6.81 10.28 0.84
N LEU A 88 -7.74 9.98 -0.07
CA LEU A 88 -8.49 8.73 -0.01
C LEU A 88 -7.58 7.52 -0.23
N GLY A 89 -6.65 7.62 -1.19
CA GLY A 89 -5.68 6.57 -1.42
C GLY A 89 -4.83 6.31 -0.20
N GLU A 90 -4.45 7.36 0.52
CA GLU A 90 -3.70 7.18 1.75
C GLU A 90 -4.54 6.49 2.82
N ARG A 91 -5.79 6.88 2.98
CA ARG A 91 -6.67 6.21 3.94
C ARG A 91 -6.83 4.73 3.61
N ARG A 92 -6.90 4.39 2.32
CA ARG A 92 -6.97 2.99 1.89
C ARG A 92 -5.70 2.23 2.26
N ALA A 93 -4.54 2.82 1.98
CA ALA A 93 -3.27 2.19 2.32
C ALA A 93 -3.12 2.03 3.84
N LEU A 94 -3.55 3.02 4.61
CA LEU A 94 -3.47 2.97 6.06
C LEU A 94 -4.40 1.91 6.65
N SER A 95 -5.59 1.72 6.08
CA SER A 95 -6.49 0.66 6.54
C SER A 95 -5.84 -0.72 6.36
N VAL A 96 -5.18 -0.93 5.23
CA VAL A 96 -4.50 -2.19 4.97
C VAL A 96 -3.32 -2.37 5.92
N ARG A 97 -2.54 -1.31 6.13
CA ARG A 97 -1.43 -1.34 7.08
C ARG A 97 -1.92 -1.71 8.49
N ASP A 98 -2.97 -1.06 8.93
CA ASP A 98 -3.49 -1.31 10.28
C ASP A 98 -3.94 -2.75 10.43
N ARG A 99 -4.53 -3.33 9.38
CA ARG A 99 -4.93 -4.72 9.44
C ARG A 99 -3.72 -5.65 9.50
N LEU A 100 -2.65 -5.37 8.74
CA LEU A 100 -1.42 -6.15 8.83
C LEU A 100 -0.82 -6.09 10.23
N VAL A 101 -0.84 -4.92 10.86
CA VAL A 101 -0.34 -4.77 12.22
C VAL A 101 -1.18 -5.60 13.19
N GLU A 102 -2.50 -5.57 13.05
CA GLU A 102 -3.38 -6.42 13.87
C GLU A 102 -3.06 -7.91 13.72
N LEU A 103 -2.60 -8.29 12.52
CA LEU A 103 -2.24 -9.67 12.23
C LEU A 103 -0.79 -10.01 12.61
N GLY A 104 -0.10 -9.09 13.26
CA GLY A 104 1.21 -9.37 13.82
C GLY A 104 2.41 -8.86 13.03
N VAL A 105 2.19 -8.16 11.94
CA VAL A 105 3.30 -7.60 11.16
C VAL A 105 3.78 -6.32 11.86
N GLY A 106 5.08 -6.21 12.11
CA GLY A 106 5.63 -5.02 12.73
C GLY A 106 5.45 -3.80 11.85
N ALA A 107 5.05 -2.69 12.47
CA ALA A 107 4.80 -1.45 11.73
C ALA A 107 6.07 -0.95 11.01
N ASP A 108 7.25 -1.25 11.54
CA ASP A 108 8.52 -0.87 10.94
C ASP A 108 8.83 -1.62 9.65
N ARG A 109 8.04 -2.63 9.33
CA ARG A 109 8.20 -3.41 8.09
C ARG A 109 7.22 -2.97 7.01
N ILE A 110 6.39 -1.96 7.28
CA ILE A 110 5.32 -1.56 6.39
C ILE A 110 5.50 -0.10 6.01
N ARG A 111 5.38 0.16 4.72
CA ARG A 111 5.40 1.50 4.18
C ARG A 111 4.12 1.73 3.41
N THR A 112 3.59 2.93 3.45
CA THR A 112 2.39 3.27 2.69
C THR A 112 2.67 4.42 1.73
N MET A 113 1.95 4.42 0.62
CA MET A 113 2.05 5.49 -0.36
C MET A 113 0.70 5.62 -1.04
N SER A 114 0.25 6.86 -1.26
CA SER A 114 -0.93 7.10 -2.07
C SER A 114 -0.51 7.53 -3.45
N LEU A 115 -1.05 6.88 -4.46
CA LEU A 115 -0.88 7.28 -5.84
C LEU A 115 -2.13 7.96 -6.40
N GLY A 116 -3.18 8.07 -5.56
CA GLY A 116 -4.42 8.70 -5.99
C GLY A 116 -4.92 8.05 -7.27
N GLU A 117 -5.20 8.86 -8.27
CA GLU A 117 -5.70 8.37 -9.56
C GLU A 117 -4.59 8.20 -10.61
N ASP A 118 -3.33 8.37 -10.23
CA ASP A 118 -2.21 8.51 -11.17
C ASP A 118 -1.83 7.22 -11.89
N ARG A 119 -2.17 6.06 -11.35
CA ARG A 119 -1.78 4.77 -11.91
C ARG A 119 -2.98 3.85 -12.08
N PRO A 120 -3.87 4.13 -13.01
CA PRO A 120 -5.06 3.29 -13.19
C PRO A 120 -4.67 1.89 -13.65
N ALA A 121 -5.33 0.89 -13.05
CA ALA A 121 -5.24 -0.49 -13.52
C ALA A 121 -6.03 -0.64 -14.82
N ASP A 122 -7.11 0.12 -14.95
CA ASP A 122 -7.95 0.15 -16.14
C ASP A 122 -8.22 1.61 -16.48
N PRO A 123 -7.77 2.10 -17.63
CA PRO A 123 -7.94 3.52 -17.98
C PRO A 123 -9.34 3.86 -18.50
N GLY A 124 -10.27 2.90 -18.50
CA GLY A 124 -11.61 3.13 -19.01
C GLY A 124 -12.47 3.97 -18.08
N PHE A 125 -13.69 4.24 -18.53
CA PHE A 125 -14.63 5.12 -17.83
C PHE A 125 -15.88 4.36 -17.39
N SER A 126 -15.86 3.05 -17.38
CA SER A 126 -16.98 2.24 -16.92
C SER A 126 -16.90 2.00 -15.43
N GLU A 127 -17.99 1.54 -14.83
CA GLU A 127 -17.98 1.18 -13.42
C GLU A 127 -17.01 0.02 -13.15
N ASP A 128 -16.89 -0.91 -14.10
CA ASP A 128 -15.92 -2.00 -13.95
C ASP A 128 -14.49 -1.46 -13.92
N ALA A 129 -14.18 -0.47 -14.76
CA ALA A 129 -12.87 0.17 -14.74
C ALA A 129 -12.64 0.90 -13.42
N TYR A 130 -13.64 1.63 -12.95
CA TYR A 130 -13.53 2.35 -11.68
C TYR A 130 -13.31 1.41 -10.52
N GLN A 131 -14.03 0.30 -10.50
CA GLN A 131 -13.86 -0.70 -9.45
C GLN A 131 -12.45 -1.29 -9.45
N ALA A 132 -11.92 -1.56 -10.63
CA ALA A 132 -10.56 -2.09 -10.75
C ALA A 132 -9.52 -1.09 -10.23
N ASN A 133 -9.83 0.20 -10.26
CA ASN A 133 -8.89 1.25 -9.84
C ASN A 133 -8.95 1.57 -8.36
N ARG A 134 -10.07 1.28 -7.69
CA ARG A 134 -10.23 1.51 -6.25
C ARG A 134 -9.57 0.37 -5.48
N ARG A 135 -8.27 0.48 -5.26
CA ARG A 135 -7.54 -0.66 -4.74
C ARG A 135 -6.36 -0.30 -3.84
N GLY A 136 -5.92 -1.29 -3.08
CA GLY A 136 -4.66 -1.25 -2.36
C GLY A 136 -3.79 -2.39 -2.87
N GLU A 137 -2.62 -2.06 -3.36
CA GLU A 137 -1.68 -3.05 -3.87
C GLU A 137 -0.54 -3.27 -2.88
N PHE A 138 -0.11 -4.52 -2.79
CA PHE A 138 1.06 -4.86 -1.99
C PHE A 138 2.26 -5.04 -2.89
N VAL A 139 3.35 -4.38 -2.54
CA VAL A 139 4.63 -4.56 -3.22
C VAL A 139 5.58 -5.20 -2.23
N LEU A 140 6.03 -6.40 -2.52
CA LEU A 140 6.98 -7.08 -1.64
C LEU A 140 8.35 -6.43 -1.81
N LEU A 141 9.01 -6.17 -0.69
CA LEU A 141 10.34 -5.60 -0.68
C LEU A 141 11.30 -6.62 -0.09
N LYS A 142 12.28 -7.01 -0.89
CA LYS A 142 13.28 -8.01 -0.49
C LYS A 142 14.64 -7.36 -0.35
N PRO A 143 15.44 -7.75 0.65
CA PRO A 143 16.78 -7.20 0.77
C PRO A 143 17.60 -7.51 -0.46
N LYS A 144 18.45 -6.58 -0.84
CA LYS A 144 19.49 -6.87 -1.82
C LYS A 144 20.56 -7.67 -1.10
N SER A 145 20.88 -8.79 -1.64
CA SER A 145 21.88 -9.68 -1.00
C SER A 145 23.31 -9.23 -1.25
#